data_bc80fc907f2de5b03ff3589a9f91c8d3
#
_entry.id   bc80fc907f2de5b03ff3589a9f91c8d3
#
_cell.length_a   1.000
_cell.length_b   1.000
_cell.length_c   1.000
_cell.angle_alpha   90.00
_cell.angle_beta   90.00
_cell.angle_gamma   90.00
#
_symmetry.space_group_name_H-M   'P 1'
#
loop_
_entity.id
_entity.type
_entity.pdbx_description
1 polymer ?
#
loop_
_entity_poly.entity_id
_entity_poly.type
_entity_poly.pdbx_seq_one_letter_code
_entity_poly.pdbx_strand_id
1 'polypeptide(L)'
;MISPQIAKLLNKSSIPYIDLFGGDVLENVINFEERTTPQIINAGAQPGLSGLLVLRMLELCESIPIHMEIYQGGNEIGGQNAFLDILLSIQNGYGKSNICINQNQEAYDSSEHLIKIQKDKIAIAQLYLTKELERIMKEASIQSVKSYFLFGNKNAKTLLSKGYAILTLKNVTMTEKISKIKSLLEKHHTEEKQWFVIQIYAEEEKVKREIRLIASDSNEISALVTELCLEQLINGYLEPNCYWASDILDTELTIKQLVNNGMDYREHVVLKEKYVEEGEL
;
A
#
# COMPACT_ATOMS: atom_id res chain seq x y z
N MET A 1 -17.33 -4.94 -9.93
CA MET A 1 -16.79 -3.78 -9.17
C MET A 1 -17.83 -2.68 -9.18
N ILE A 2 -18.19 -2.15 -8.01
CA ILE A 2 -19.28 -1.16 -7.84
C ILE A 2 -18.73 0.27 -7.85
N SER A 3 -17.51 0.48 -7.31
CA SER A 3 -16.89 1.81 -7.17
C SER A 3 -16.91 2.67 -8.46
N PRO A 4 -16.59 2.16 -9.67
CA PRO A 4 -16.67 2.96 -10.88
C PRO A 4 -18.07 3.50 -11.20
N GLN A 5 -19.11 2.73 -10.89
CA GLN A 5 -20.50 3.14 -11.11
C GLN A 5 -20.91 4.20 -10.10
N ILE A 6 -20.50 4.03 -8.84
CA ILE A 6 -20.72 5.01 -7.77
C ILE A 6 -20.02 6.33 -8.11
N ALA A 7 -18.73 6.29 -8.48
CA ALA A 7 -17.95 7.46 -8.84
C ALA A 7 -18.64 8.27 -9.99
N LYS A 8 -19.11 7.58 -11.04
CA LYS A 8 -19.87 8.22 -12.14
C LYS A 8 -21.18 8.85 -11.68
N LEU A 9 -21.92 8.15 -10.80
CA LEU A 9 -23.19 8.66 -10.29
C LEU A 9 -22.99 9.91 -9.44
N LEU A 10 -22.02 9.88 -8.53
CA LEU A 10 -21.69 11.00 -7.64
C LEU A 10 -21.18 12.19 -8.43
N ASN A 11 -20.30 11.97 -9.43
CA ASN A 11 -19.84 13.05 -10.31
C ASN A 11 -21.02 13.74 -11.04
N LYS A 12 -21.97 12.95 -11.60
CA LYS A 12 -23.18 13.52 -12.24
C LYS A 12 -24.05 14.32 -11.27
N SER A 13 -24.01 13.98 -9.99
CA SER A 13 -24.77 14.67 -8.93
C SER A 13 -23.98 15.81 -8.29
N SER A 14 -22.80 16.13 -8.80
CA SER A 14 -21.86 17.11 -8.23
C SER A 14 -21.54 16.86 -6.75
N ILE A 15 -21.35 15.58 -6.39
CA ILE A 15 -20.99 15.15 -5.04
C ILE A 15 -19.54 14.67 -5.04
N PRO A 16 -18.65 15.25 -4.21
CA PRO A 16 -17.28 14.76 -4.05
C PRO A 16 -17.24 13.30 -3.60
N TYR A 17 -16.15 12.60 -3.92
CA TYR A 17 -16.02 11.18 -3.63
C TYR A 17 -14.64 10.85 -3.10
N ILE A 18 -14.59 10.03 -2.05
CA ILE A 18 -13.34 9.45 -1.51
C ILE A 18 -13.45 7.93 -1.62
N ASP A 19 -12.41 7.29 -2.15
CA ASP A 19 -12.27 5.84 -2.20
C ASP A 19 -10.96 5.42 -1.51
N LEU A 20 -11.03 4.46 -0.59
CA LEU A 20 -9.86 3.95 0.12
C LEU A 20 -8.93 3.16 -0.79
N PHE A 21 -9.45 2.73 -1.93
CA PHE A 21 -8.77 1.95 -2.95
C PHE A 21 -9.10 2.56 -4.32
N GLY A 22 -8.94 1.88 -5.39
CA GLY A 22 -9.46 2.35 -6.68
C GLY A 22 -8.40 2.54 -7.74
N GLY A 23 -7.23 3.03 -7.39
CA GLY A 23 -6.10 3.18 -8.28
C GLY A 23 -6.44 3.80 -9.63
N ASP A 24 -5.70 3.44 -10.65
CA ASP A 24 -5.85 3.89 -12.03
C ASP A 24 -7.21 3.54 -12.67
N VAL A 25 -7.93 2.56 -12.14
CA VAL A 25 -9.27 2.21 -12.65
C VAL A 25 -10.26 3.33 -12.38
N LEU A 26 -10.24 3.93 -11.18
CA LEU A 26 -11.10 5.06 -10.86
C LEU A 26 -10.61 6.37 -11.49
N GLU A 27 -9.30 6.55 -11.58
CA GLU A 27 -8.70 7.71 -12.23
C GLU A 27 -9.21 7.90 -13.67
N ASN A 28 -9.39 6.79 -14.39
CA ASN A 28 -9.79 6.79 -15.79
C ASN A 28 -11.30 6.58 -16.02
N VAL A 29 -12.11 6.47 -14.96
CA VAL A 29 -13.55 6.21 -15.04
C VAL A 29 -14.33 7.39 -15.61
N ILE A 30 -13.88 8.61 -15.34
CA ILE A 30 -14.51 9.85 -15.78
C ILE A 30 -13.46 10.67 -16.54
N ASN A 31 -13.79 11.04 -17.77
CA ASN A 31 -12.91 11.90 -18.55
C ASN A 31 -12.69 13.23 -17.81
N PHE A 32 -11.50 13.78 -17.91
CA PHE A 32 -11.11 14.99 -17.21
C PHE A 32 -12.12 16.14 -17.46
N GLU A 33 -12.53 16.32 -18.70
CA GLU A 33 -13.46 17.38 -19.11
C GLU A 33 -14.89 17.22 -18.55
N GLU A 34 -15.25 16.01 -18.11
CA GLU A 34 -16.55 15.69 -17.54
C GLU A 34 -16.57 15.75 -16.00
N ARG A 35 -15.43 16.03 -15.36
CA ARG A 35 -15.33 16.09 -13.90
C ARG A 35 -15.96 17.35 -13.37
N THR A 36 -16.94 17.19 -12.49
CA THR A 36 -17.69 18.31 -11.88
C THR A 36 -17.33 18.52 -10.41
N THR A 37 -16.63 17.56 -9.78
CA THR A 37 -16.23 17.61 -8.38
C THR A 37 -14.89 16.92 -8.17
N PRO A 38 -14.16 17.25 -7.07
CA PRO A 38 -12.98 16.51 -6.66
C PRO A 38 -13.32 15.05 -6.32
N GLN A 39 -12.44 14.16 -6.73
CA GLN A 39 -12.46 12.74 -6.38
C GLN A 39 -11.10 12.39 -5.81
N ILE A 40 -11.05 11.74 -4.63
CA ILE A 40 -9.82 11.29 -4.00
C ILE A 40 -9.83 9.76 -4.01
N ILE A 41 -8.76 9.17 -4.50
CA ILE A 41 -8.56 7.73 -4.58
C ILE A 41 -7.36 7.32 -3.74
N ASN A 42 -7.31 6.04 -3.39
CA ASN A 42 -6.25 5.48 -2.55
C ASN A 42 -6.14 6.17 -1.18
N ALA A 43 -7.27 6.48 -0.54
CA ALA A 43 -7.31 7.15 0.76
C ALA A 43 -7.23 6.15 1.94
N GLY A 44 -6.40 5.13 1.82
CA GLY A 44 -6.24 4.06 2.80
C GLY A 44 -4.83 3.95 3.38
N ALA A 45 -4.59 2.87 4.13
CA ALA A 45 -3.27 2.51 4.64
C ALA A 45 -2.36 2.03 3.51
N GLN A 46 -2.92 1.17 2.63
CA GLN A 46 -2.24 0.54 1.50
C GLN A 46 -3.29 0.17 0.43
N PRO A 47 -3.39 0.96 -0.65
CA PRO A 47 -2.63 2.17 -1.01
C PRO A 47 -3.03 3.43 -0.23
N GLY A 48 -2.24 4.49 -0.37
CA GLY A 48 -2.43 5.83 0.18
C GLY A 48 -1.30 6.22 1.12
N LEU A 49 -1.35 5.85 2.41
CA LEU A 49 -0.25 6.15 3.33
C LEU A 49 1.06 5.51 2.87
N SER A 50 1.03 4.32 2.29
CA SER A 50 2.23 3.67 1.74
C SER A 50 2.92 4.53 0.69
N GLY A 51 2.17 5.16 -0.20
CA GLY A 51 2.69 6.11 -1.18
C GLY A 51 3.24 7.36 -0.54
N LEU A 52 2.50 7.95 0.40
CA LEU A 52 2.93 9.14 1.14
C LEU A 52 4.25 8.93 1.87
N LEU A 53 4.44 7.79 2.55
CA LEU A 53 5.68 7.49 3.26
C LEU A 53 6.86 7.23 2.29
N VAL A 54 6.59 6.74 1.08
CA VAL A 54 7.62 6.68 0.03
C VAL A 54 8.01 8.08 -0.43
N LEU A 55 7.06 8.99 -0.64
CA LEU A 55 7.36 10.40 -0.93
C LEU A 55 8.17 11.03 0.20
N ARG A 56 7.79 10.77 1.47
CA ARG A 56 8.60 11.21 2.63
C ARG A 56 10.03 10.68 2.59
N MET A 57 10.21 9.42 2.25
CA MET A 57 11.56 8.85 2.11
C MET A 57 12.38 9.59 1.05
N LEU A 58 11.76 9.95 -0.08
CA LEU A 58 12.42 10.72 -1.13
C LEU A 58 12.80 12.14 -0.68
N GLU A 59 11.96 12.79 0.12
CA GLU A 59 12.28 14.09 0.73
C GLU A 59 13.48 14.03 1.68
N LEU A 60 13.65 12.91 2.39
CA LEU A 60 14.77 12.70 3.31
C LEU A 60 16.07 12.36 2.61
N CYS A 61 16.03 11.85 1.39
CA CYS A 61 17.20 11.49 0.61
C CYS A 61 17.89 12.74 0.03
N GLU A 62 19.20 12.79 0.11
CA GLU A 62 20.02 13.86 -0.50
C GLU A 62 20.22 13.67 -2.00
N SER A 63 20.03 12.44 -2.48
CA SER A 63 20.12 12.06 -3.89
C SER A 63 19.06 11.00 -4.21
N ILE A 64 18.80 10.76 -5.49
CA ILE A 64 17.91 9.69 -5.92
C ILE A 64 18.46 8.35 -5.40
N PRO A 65 17.68 7.56 -4.63
CA PRO A 65 18.14 6.28 -4.12
C PRO A 65 18.52 5.30 -5.24
N ILE A 66 19.64 4.59 -5.05
CA ILE A 66 20.08 3.53 -5.95
C ILE A 66 19.14 2.34 -5.88
N HIS A 67 18.65 2.05 -4.67
CA HIS A 67 17.76 0.94 -4.39
C HIS A 67 16.77 1.31 -3.30
N MET A 68 15.52 0.83 -3.41
CA MET A 68 14.51 0.98 -2.38
C MET A 68 13.83 -0.36 -2.10
N GLU A 69 13.63 -0.66 -0.82
CA GLU A 69 12.84 -1.80 -0.36
C GLU A 69 11.68 -1.31 0.50
N ILE A 70 10.48 -1.79 0.18
CA ILE A 70 9.24 -1.40 0.86
C ILE A 70 8.57 -2.66 1.38
N TYR A 71 8.34 -2.72 2.68
CA TYR A 71 7.67 -3.82 3.37
C TYR A 71 6.39 -3.30 4.00
N GLN A 72 5.26 -3.91 3.66
CA GLN A 72 3.95 -3.44 4.11
C GLN A 72 2.99 -4.60 4.34
N GLY A 73 2.25 -4.57 5.45
CA GLY A 73 1.32 -5.63 5.85
C GLY A 73 1.46 -6.00 7.32
N GLY A 74 0.91 -7.14 7.71
CA GLY A 74 0.88 -7.57 9.11
C GLY A 74 0.30 -8.96 9.31
N ASN A 75 -0.17 -9.22 10.53
CA ASN A 75 -0.86 -10.48 10.85
C ASN A 75 -2.40 -10.35 10.80
N GLU A 76 -2.91 -9.18 10.50
CA GLU A 76 -4.34 -8.96 10.32
C GLU A 76 -4.87 -9.71 9.09
N ILE A 77 -6.07 -10.27 9.20
CA ILE A 77 -6.74 -10.94 8.07
C ILE A 77 -7.72 -9.98 7.39
N GLY A 78 -8.02 -8.87 8.05
CA GLY A 78 -9.05 -7.94 7.62
C GLY A 78 -10.48 -8.49 7.78
N GLY A 79 -11.46 -7.63 7.62
CA GLY A 79 -12.86 -8.05 7.54
C GLY A 79 -13.15 -8.79 6.23
N GLN A 80 -14.30 -9.47 6.16
CA GLN A 80 -14.70 -10.25 4.98
C GLN A 80 -14.69 -9.44 3.68
N ASN A 81 -15.10 -8.18 3.74
CA ASN A 81 -15.11 -7.30 2.57
C ASN A 81 -13.70 -6.87 2.17
N ALA A 82 -12.84 -6.48 3.12
CA ALA A 82 -11.45 -6.12 2.86
C ALA A 82 -10.68 -7.29 2.24
N PHE A 83 -10.89 -8.53 2.74
CA PHE A 83 -10.29 -9.71 2.15
C PHE A 83 -10.76 -9.96 0.72
N LEU A 84 -12.05 -9.78 0.45
CA LEU A 84 -12.60 -9.90 -0.89
C LEU A 84 -12.04 -8.82 -1.83
N ASP A 85 -11.91 -7.60 -1.36
CA ASP A 85 -11.33 -6.49 -2.12
C ASP A 85 -9.87 -6.76 -2.48
N ILE A 86 -9.07 -7.30 -1.56
CA ILE A 86 -7.69 -7.75 -1.86
C ILE A 86 -7.68 -8.80 -2.97
N LEU A 87 -8.53 -9.82 -2.87
CA LEU A 87 -8.62 -10.87 -3.89
C LEU A 87 -9.04 -10.33 -5.26
N LEU A 88 -10.02 -9.43 -5.29
CA LEU A 88 -10.49 -8.78 -6.52
C LEU A 88 -9.43 -7.85 -7.09
N SER A 89 -8.65 -7.17 -6.26
CA SER A 89 -7.56 -6.31 -6.69
C SER A 89 -6.48 -7.11 -7.43
N ILE A 90 -6.07 -8.23 -6.86
CA ILE A 90 -5.12 -9.15 -7.51
C ILE A 90 -5.65 -9.61 -8.88
N GLN A 91 -6.94 -9.99 -8.94
CA GLN A 91 -7.58 -10.46 -10.18
C GLN A 91 -7.67 -9.37 -11.25
N ASN A 92 -7.87 -8.12 -10.85
CA ASN A 92 -8.09 -6.98 -11.75
C ASN A 92 -6.80 -6.19 -12.07
N GLY A 93 -5.64 -6.64 -11.58
CA GLY A 93 -4.34 -6.06 -11.92
C GLY A 93 -4.03 -4.72 -11.24
N TYR A 94 -4.62 -4.43 -10.07
CA TYR A 94 -4.27 -3.24 -9.26
C TYR A 94 -2.86 -3.31 -8.66
N GLY A 95 -2.20 -4.43 -8.80
CA GLY A 95 -0.82 -4.65 -8.42
C GLY A 95 -0.29 -5.91 -9.10
N LYS A 96 1.02 -6.07 -9.09
CA LYS A 96 1.75 -7.15 -9.76
C LYS A 96 2.42 -8.04 -8.72
N SER A 97 1.97 -9.29 -8.60
CA SER A 97 2.60 -10.28 -7.74
C SER A 97 3.91 -10.78 -8.35
N ASN A 98 4.92 -11.00 -7.49
CA ASN A 98 6.24 -11.52 -7.87
C ASN A 98 6.97 -10.63 -8.89
N ILE A 99 6.68 -9.34 -8.92
CA ILE A 99 7.35 -8.35 -9.78
C ILE A 99 8.09 -7.34 -8.92
N CYS A 100 9.30 -7.04 -9.31
CA CYS A 100 10.08 -5.90 -8.82
C CYS A 100 10.58 -5.06 -10.02
N ILE A 101 11.10 -3.88 -9.73
CA ILE A 101 11.80 -3.06 -10.72
C ILE A 101 13.30 -3.25 -10.51
N ASN A 102 14.01 -3.56 -11.57
CA ASN A 102 15.46 -3.67 -11.60
C ASN A 102 16.00 -2.98 -12.85
N GLN A 103 16.86 -1.97 -12.67
CA GLN A 103 17.40 -1.14 -13.76
C GLN A 103 16.29 -0.60 -14.69
N ASN A 104 15.23 -0.04 -14.09
CA ASN A 104 14.03 0.48 -14.79
C ASN A 104 13.22 -0.57 -15.58
N GLN A 105 13.45 -1.85 -15.36
CA GLN A 105 12.71 -2.93 -16.02
C GLN A 105 12.00 -3.80 -14.99
N GLU A 106 10.83 -4.31 -15.35
CA GLU A 106 10.15 -5.31 -14.56
C GLU A 106 10.92 -6.63 -14.57
N ALA A 107 11.17 -7.16 -13.38
CA ALA A 107 11.81 -8.46 -13.20
C ALA A 107 10.90 -9.37 -12.38
N TYR A 108 10.79 -10.64 -12.78
CA TYR A 108 10.04 -11.65 -12.05
C TYR A 108 10.93 -12.31 -11.00
N ASP A 109 10.45 -12.34 -9.77
CA ASP A 109 11.09 -13.04 -8.65
C ASP A 109 9.99 -13.58 -7.72
N SER A 110 9.88 -14.90 -7.64
CA SER A 110 8.92 -15.59 -6.77
C SER A 110 9.50 -15.98 -5.42
N SER A 111 10.69 -15.51 -5.08
CA SER A 111 11.33 -15.81 -3.81
C SER A 111 10.53 -15.21 -2.65
N GLU A 112 10.50 -15.97 -1.57
CA GLU A 112 9.92 -15.55 -0.29
C GLU A 112 11.01 -15.61 0.75
N HIS A 113 11.01 -14.66 1.65
CA HIS A 113 11.94 -14.70 2.77
C HIS A 113 11.24 -14.28 4.07
N LEU A 114 11.82 -14.73 5.18
CA LEU A 114 11.38 -14.30 6.50
C LEU A 114 12.05 -12.98 6.85
N ILE A 115 11.24 -12.01 7.24
CA ILE A 115 11.71 -10.74 7.77
C ILE A 115 11.32 -10.60 9.24
N LYS A 116 12.25 -10.10 10.04
CA LYS A 116 12.00 -9.76 11.43
C LYS A 116 11.70 -8.28 11.54
N ILE A 117 10.46 -7.95 11.87
CA ILE A 117 9.98 -6.59 12.04
C ILE A 117 10.37 -6.04 13.42
N GLN A 118 10.11 -6.83 14.47
CA GLN A 118 10.49 -6.58 15.86
C GLN A 118 10.91 -7.89 16.53
N LYS A 119 11.29 -7.84 17.81
CA LYS A 119 11.79 -9.00 18.54
C LYS A 119 10.87 -10.23 18.44
N ASP A 120 9.58 -10.00 18.46
CA ASP A 120 8.50 -11.01 18.49
C ASP A 120 7.63 -11.03 17.23
N LYS A 121 7.90 -10.16 16.24
CA LYS A 121 7.12 -10.06 15.01
C LYS A 121 7.95 -10.50 13.81
N ILE A 122 7.60 -11.65 13.26
CA ILE A 122 8.22 -12.22 12.07
C ILE A 122 7.14 -12.35 11.00
N ALA A 123 7.46 -12.00 9.76
CA ALA A 123 6.57 -12.10 8.63
C ALA A 123 7.22 -12.81 7.44
N ILE A 124 6.39 -13.42 6.61
CA ILE A 124 6.79 -13.86 5.26
C ILE A 124 6.63 -12.67 4.33
N ALA A 125 7.70 -12.28 3.67
CA ALA A 125 7.71 -11.22 2.66
C ALA A 125 7.59 -11.84 1.26
N GLN A 126 6.63 -11.36 0.48
CA GLN A 126 6.40 -11.76 -0.92
C GLN A 126 6.30 -10.52 -1.79
N LEU A 127 6.99 -10.50 -2.91
CA LEU A 127 6.96 -9.36 -3.83
C LEU A 127 5.54 -9.05 -4.32
N TYR A 128 5.16 -7.80 -4.15
CA TYR A 128 3.90 -7.25 -4.64
C TYR A 128 4.05 -5.76 -4.92
N LEU A 129 4.06 -5.38 -6.18
CA LEU A 129 4.18 -3.99 -6.62
C LEU A 129 2.80 -3.41 -6.90
N THR A 130 2.37 -2.42 -6.11
CA THR A 130 1.11 -1.70 -6.34
C THR A 130 1.26 -0.68 -7.47
N LYS A 131 0.13 -0.32 -8.10
CA LYS A 131 0.11 0.73 -9.14
C LYS A 131 0.55 2.11 -8.61
N GLU A 132 0.20 2.42 -7.36
CA GLU A 132 0.64 3.65 -6.71
C GLU A 132 2.17 3.72 -6.62
N LEU A 133 2.80 2.66 -6.10
CA LEU A 133 4.25 2.60 -6.00
C LEU A 133 4.93 2.60 -7.37
N GLU A 134 4.38 1.87 -8.34
CA GLU A 134 4.88 1.87 -9.72
C GLU A 134 4.91 3.29 -10.31
N ARG A 135 3.83 4.08 -10.09
CA ARG A 135 3.74 5.48 -10.51
C ARG A 135 4.81 6.33 -9.84
N ILE A 136 4.85 6.33 -8.50
CA ILE A 136 5.81 7.15 -7.73
C ILE A 136 7.25 6.83 -8.11
N MET A 137 7.59 5.54 -8.24
CA MET A 137 8.94 5.11 -8.62
C MET A 137 9.34 5.60 -10.01
N LYS A 138 8.40 5.55 -10.95
CA LYS A 138 8.62 6.04 -12.31
C LYS A 138 8.82 7.56 -12.34
N GLU A 139 7.98 8.30 -11.64
CA GLU A 139 8.08 9.77 -11.54
C GLU A 139 9.39 10.20 -10.87
N ALA A 140 9.81 9.51 -9.80
CA ALA A 140 11.06 9.77 -9.09
C ALA A 140 12.31 9.20 -9.79
N SER A 141 12.15 8.47 -10.90
CA SER A 141 13.25 7.83 -11.65
C SER A 141 14.11 6.87 -10.83
N ILE A 142 13.50 6.13 -9.88
CA ILE A 142 14.19 5.14 -9.05
C ILE A 142 14.41 3.87 -9.87
N GLN A 143 15.66 3.46 -10.02
CA GLN A 143 16.05 2.38 -10.92
C GLN A 143 15.78 0.98 -10.37
N SER A 144 15.85 0.80 -9.05
CA SER A 144 15.70 -0.51 -8.42
C SER A 144 14.78 -0.43 -7.21
N VAL A 145 13.67 -1.18 -7.26
CA VAL A 145 12.66 -1.21 -6.20
C VAL A 145 12.15 -2.63 -5.99
N LYS A 146 12.12 -3.03 -4.72
CA LYS A 146 11.44 -4.23 -4.25
C LYS A 146 10.34 -3.85 -3.26
N SER A 147 9.10 -4.07 -3.63
CA SER A 147 7.96 -3.90 -2.75
C SER A 147 7.41 -5.26 -2.33
N TYR A 148 7.21 -5.43 -1.04
CA TYR A 148 6.78 -6.69 -0.43
C TYR A 148 5.48 -6.53 0.33
N PHE A 149 4.57 -7.47 0.11
CA PHE A 149 3.45 -7.70 1.02
C PHE A 149 3.90 -8.65 2.14
N LEU A 150 3.56 -8.30 3.39
CA LEU A 150 3.93 -9.05 4.57
C LEU A 150 2.77 -9.90 5.10
N PHE A 151 3.03 -11.17 5.29
CA PHE A 151 2.12 -12.10 5.94
C PHE A 151 2.66 -12.42 7.33
N GLY A 152 2.04 -11.91 8.38
CA GLY A 152 2.45 -12.11 9.78
C GLY A 152 2.28 -13.54 10.27
N ASN A 153 1.50 -14.36 9.55
CA ASN A 153 1.41 -15.78 9.80
C ASN A 153 1.19 -16.59 8.50
N LYS A 154 1.56 -17.86 8.52
CA LYS A 154 1.39 -18.76 7.36
C LYS A 154 -0.07 -18.98 6.98
N ASN A 155 -1.00 -18.83 7.93
CA ASN A 155 -2.43 -19.03 7.68
C ASN A 155 -2.98 -17.92 6.81
N ALA A 156 -2.60 -16.65 7.01
CA ALA A 156 -3.03 -15.51 6.20
C ALA A 156 -2.68 -15.72 4.72
N LYS A 157 -1.45 -16.14 4.42
CA LYS A 157 -1.04 -16.47 3.06
C LYS A 157 -1.82 -17.64 2.46
N THR A 158 -2.01 -18.71 3.24
CA THR A 158 -2.79 -19.88 2.80
C THR A 158 -4.23 -19.50 2.52
N LEU A 159 -4.83 -18.62 3.35
CA LEU A 159 -6.18 -18.12 3.16
C LEU A 159 -6.29 -17.31 1.86
N LEU A 160 -5.35 -16.41 1.61
CA LEU A 160 -5.32 -15.63 0.37
C LEU A 160 -5.24 -16.52 -0.86
N SER A 161 -4.36 -17.52 -0.85
CA SER A 161 -4.21 -18.48 -1.95
C SER A 161 -5.48 -19.32 -2.18
N LYS A 162 -6.13 -19.79 -1.11
CA LYS A 162 -7.40 -20.53 -1.19
C LYS A 162 -8.54 -19.62 -1.67
N GLY A 163 -8.61 -18.39 -1.16
CA GLY A 163 -9.60 -17.40 -1.60
C GLY A 163 -9.47 -17.10 -3.08
N TYR A 164 -8.26 -16.90 -3.57
CA TYR A 164 -7.99 -16.68 -4.99
C TYR A 164 -8.39 -17.90 -5.84
N ALA A 165 -8.07 -19.12 -5.40
CA ALA A 165 -8.49 -20.33 -6.06
C ALA A 165 -10.03 -20.44 -6.14
N ILE A 166 -10.77 -20.03 -5.10
CA ILE A 166 -12.23 -19.98 -5.12
C ILE A 166 -12.74 -18.98 -6.17
N LEU A 167 -12.13 -17.78 -6.25
CA LEU A 167 -12.52 -16.75 -7.24
C LEU A 167 -12.33 -17.25 -8.69
N THR A 168 -11.32 -18.05 -8.95
CA THR A 168 -11.01 -18.57 -10.29
C THR A 168 -11.83 -19.79 -10.70
N LEU A 169 -12.68 -20.35 -9.81
CA LEU A 169 -13.55 -21.48 -10.15
C LEU A 169 -14.45 -21.15 -11.34
N LYS A 170 -14.45 -22.05 -12.33
CA LYS A 170 -15.39 -22.00 -13.46
C LYS A 170 -16.74 -22.60 -13.05
N ASN A 171 -17.81 -22.13 -13.66
CA ASN A 171 -19.18 -22.63 -13.46
C ASN A 171 -19.73 -22.47 -12.02
N VAL A 172 -19.22 -21.50 -11.27
CA VAL A 172 -19.68 -21.13 -9.93
C VAL A 172 -20.06 -19.66 -9.96
N THR A 173 -21.24 -19.32 -9.47
CA THR A 173 -21.72 -17.93 -9.44
C THR A 173 -20.87 -17.07 -8.48
N MET A 174 -20.85 -15.76 -8.69
CA MET A 174 -20.13 -14.86 -7.78
C MET A 174 -20.68 -14.94 -6.34
N THR A 175 -21.98 -15.06 -6.17
CA THR A 175 -22.64 -15.22 -4.85
C THR A 175 -22.14 -16.48 -4.12
N GLU A 176 -22.03 -17.60 -4.81
CA GLU A 176 -21.50 -18.84 -4.24
C GLU A 176 -20.00 -18.73 -3.90
N LYS A 177 -19.22 -18.07 -4.75
CA LYS A 177 -17.80 -17.79 -4.47
C LYS A 177 -17.64 -16.96 -3.20
N ILE A 178 -18.40 -15.86 -3.07
CA ILE A 178 -18.39 -15.01 -1.87
C ILE A 178 -18.80 -15.83 -0.64
N SER A 179 -19.83 -16.65 -0.71
CA SER A 179 -20.26 -17.51 0.40
C SER A 179 -19.15 -18.49 0.83
N LYS A 180 -18.45 -19.11 -0.13
CA LYS A 180 -17.31 -20.00 0.15
C LYS A 180 -16.14 -19.26 0.81
N ILE A 181 -15.83 -18.05 0.35
CA ILE A 181 -14.77 -17.21 0.94
C ILE A 181 -15.14 -16.81 2.37
N LYS A 182 -16.39 -16.41 2.63
CA LYS A 182 -16.88 -16.13 3.99
C LYS A 182 -16.68 -17.31 4.93
N SER A 183 -17.14 -18.49 4.51
CA SER A 183 -16.98 -19.73 5.29
C SER A 183 -15.52 -20.13 5.49
N LEU A 184 -14.63 -19.77 4.57
CA LEU A 184 -13.20 -19.97 4.71
C LEU A 184 -12.61 -19.06 5.82
N LEU A 185 -13.02 -17.78 5.87
CA LEU A 185 -12.55 -16.81 6.87
C LEU A 185 -13.06 -17.13 8.28
N GLU A 186 -14.33 -17.52 8.42
CA GLU A 186 -14.94 -17.89 9.70
C GLU A 186 -14.21 -19.01 10.44
N LYS A 187 -13.55 -19.90 9.70
CA LYS A 187 -12.77 -21.03 10.25
C LYS A 187 -11.37 -20.65 10.74
N HIS A 188 -10.93 -19.43 10.48
CA HIS A 188 -9.54 -19.02 10.70
C HIS A 188 -9.41 -17.78 11.59
N HIS A 189 -10.26 -17.66 12.61
CA HIS A 189 -10.09 -16.64 13.66
C HIS A 189 -8.76 -16.89 14.40
N THR A 190 -7.91 -15.86 14.49
CA THR A 190 -6.71 -15.87 15.34
C THR A 190 -6.95 -14.98 16.55
N GLU A 191 -6.59 -15.48 17.75
CA GLU A 191 -6.59 -14.69 18.99
C GLU A 191 -5.32 -13.84 19.15
N GLU A 192 -4.41 -13.88 18.18
CA GLU A 192 -3.16 -13.13 18.22
C GLU A 192 -3.40 -11.63 18.15
N LYS A 193 -2.67 -10.87 18.96
CA LYS A 193 -2.69 -9.41 18.89
C LYS A 193 -2.33 -8.95 17.49
N GLN A 194 -3.22 -8.20 16.86
CA GLN A 194 -3.02 -7.69 15.51
C GLN A 194 -1.91 -6.64 15.49
N TRP A 195 -1.26 -6.54 14.36
CA TRP A 195 -0.28 -5.51 14.05
C TRP A 195 -0.19 -5.31 12.53
N PHE A 196 0.13 -4.08 12.16
CA PHE A 196 0.40 -3.67 10.79
C PHE A 196 1.68 -2.84 10.76
N VAL A 197 2.46 -2.95 9.70
CA VAL A 197 3.71 -2.21 9.52
C VAL A 197 3.84 -1.70 8.10
N ILE A 198 4.40 -0.49 7.97
CA ILE A 198 5.02 -0.01 6.74
C ILE A 198 6.48 0.29 7.11
N GLN A 199 7.42 -0.36 6.41
CA GLN A 199 8.84 -0.18 6.61
C GLN A 199 9.51 0.02 5.26
N ILE A 200 10.26 1.11 5.12
CA ILE A 200 10.86 1.53 3.87
C ILE A 200 12.35 1.71 4.10
N TYR A 201 13.14 1.11 3.25
CA TYR A 201 14.58 1.34 3.19
C TYR A 201 14.92 2.01 1.86
N ALA A 202 15.74 3.06 1.93
CA ALA A 202 16.32 3.70 0.77
C ALA A 202 17.84 3.68 0.89
N GLU A 203 18.51 3.29 -0.18
CA GLU A 203 19.95 3.18 -0.24
C GLU A 203 20.51 4.21 -1.21
N GLU A 204 21.24 5.18 -0.67
CA GLU A 204 22.05 6.15 -1.38
C GLU A 204 23.52 5.65 -1.46
N GLU A 205 24.40 6.35 -2.11
CA GLU A 205 25.80 5.93 -2.26
C GLU A 205 26.50 5.69 -0.91
N LYS A 206 26.31 6.60 0.04
CA LYS A 206 27.00 6.59 1.34
C LYS A 206 26.10 6.32 2.54
N VAL A 207 24.80 6.34 2.35
CA VAL A 207 23.80 6.35 3.43
C VAL A 207 22.72 5.31 3.14
N LYS A 208 22.25 4.66 4.19
CA LYS A 208 21.01 3.90 4.18
C LYS A 208 20.01 4.57 5.11
N ARG A 209 18.81 4.84 4.64
CA ARG A 209 17.73 5.44 5.41
C ARG A 209 16.63 4.41 5.66
N GLU A 210 15.96 4.54 6.78
CA GLU A 210 14.82 3.73 7.16
C GLU A 210 13.69 4.64 7.64
N ILE A 211 12.48 4.40 7.14
CA ILE A 211 11.23 4.83 7.74
C ILE A 211 10.51 3.58 8.24
N ARG A 212 9.98 3.64 9.47
CA ARG A 212 9.17 2.57 10.02
C ARG A 212 7.95 3.12 10.74
N LEU A 213 6.78 2.66 10.35
CA LEU A 213 5.50 2.88 11.01
C LEU A 213 4.95 1.54 11.48
N ILE A 214 4.56 1.44 12.76
CA ILE A 214 3.86 0.28 13.31
C ILE A 214 2.56 0.75 13.94
N ALA A 215 1.47 0.06 13.61
CA ALA A 215 0.14 0.27 14.16
C ALA A 215 -0.45 -1.05 14.68
N SER A 216 -1.53 -0.96 15.43
CA SER A 216 -2.31 -2.12 15.87
C SER A 216 -3.15 -2.69 14.73
N ASP A 217 -3.62 -1.82 13.81
CA ASP A 217 -4.60 -2.15 12.78
C ASP A 217 -4.47 -1.19 11.59
N SER A 218 -4.55 -1.72 10.37
CA SER A 218 -4.55 -0.91 9.13
C SER A 218 -5.83 -0.12 8.94
N ASN A 219 -6.95 -0.54 9.58
CA ASN A 219 -8.21 0.20 9.50
C ASN A 219 -8.12 1.54 10.26
N GLU A 220 -7.41 1.58 11.40
CA GLU A 220 -7.16 2.84 12.13
C GLU A 220 -6.39 3.83 11.25
N ILE A 221 -5.37 3.35 10.54
CA ILE A 221 -4.62 4.15 9.58
C ILE A 221 -5.54 4.64 8.45
N SER A 222 -6.32 3.72 7.87
CA SER A 222 -7.21 4.05 6.76
C SER A 222 -8.26 5.09 7.16
N ALA A 223 -8.81 4.99 8.37
CA ALA A 223 -9.75 5.97 8.89
C ALA A 223 -9.11 7.36 9.01
N LEU A 224 -7.89 7.44 9.57
CA LEU A 224 -7.16 8.71 9.72
C LEU A 224 -6.81 9.33 8.36
N VAL A 225 -6.30 8.53 7.41
CA VAL A 225 -6.00 9.02 6.06
C VAL A 225 -7.25 9.53 5.35
N THR A 226 -8.37 8.80 5.49
CA THR A 226 -9.67 9.23 4.93
C THR A 226 -10.16 10.52 5.58
N GLU A 227 -10.01 10.69 6.89
CA GLU A 227 -10.35 11.93 7.62
C GLU A 227 -9.56 13.11 7.08
N LEU A 228 -8.23 12.97 6.94
CA LEU A 228 -7.38 14.02 6.38
C LEU A 228 -7.75 14.36 4.92
N CYS A 229 -8.10 13.37 4.11
CA CYS A 229 -8.62 13.59 2.77
C CYS A 229 -9.97 14.34 2.79
N LEU A 230 -10.85 14.01 3.72
CA LEU A 230 -12.13 14.70 3.89
C LEU A 230 -11.93 16.18 4.29
N GLU A 231 -10.96 16.48 5.13
CA GLU A 231 -10.59 17.85 5.48
C GLU A 231 -10.17 18.64 4.23
N GLN A 232 -9.41 18.06 3.30
CA GLN A 232 -9.05 18.72 2.03
C GLN A 232 -10.29 19.04 1.19
N LEU A 233 -11.28 18.15 1.14
CA LEU A 233 -12.54 18.40 0.43
C LEU A 233 -13.37 19.50 1.09
N ILE A 234 -13.51 19.47 2.43
CA ILE A 234 -14.33 20.45 3.18
C ILE A 234 -13.74 21.85 3.09
N ASN A 235 -12.42 21.96 3.11
CA ASN A 235 -11.74 23.26 3.01
C ASN A 235 -11.82 23.87 1.60
N GLY A 236 -12.29 23.12 0.60
CA GLY A 236 -12.53 23.64 -0.76
C GLY A 236 -11.27 23.97 -1.55
N TYR A 237 -10.13 23.40 -1.21
CA TYR A 237 -8.85 23.66 -1.89
C TYR A 237 -8.67 22.85 -3.19
N LEU A 238 -9.54 21.86 -3.43
CA LEU A 238 -9.41 20.95 -4.55
C LEU A 238 -10.38 21.33 -5.68
N GLU A 239 -9.82 21.59 -6.85
CA GLU A 239 -10.58 21.77 -8.08
C GLU A 239 -11.16 20.43 -8.58
N PRO A 240 -12.20 20.46 -9.47
CA PRO A 240 -12.73 19.24 -10.06
C PRO A 240 -11.68 18.40 -10.79
N ASN A 241 -11.18 17.35 -10.14
CA ASN A 241 -10.18 16.42 -10.68
C ASN A 241 -10.21 15.10 -9.91
N CYS A 242 -9.40 14.13 -10.34
CA CYS A 242 -9.10 12.91 -9.59
C CYS A 242 -7.70 13.03 -8.97
N TYR A 243 -7.62 12.87 -7.66
CA TYR A 243 -6.41 13.02 -6.89
C TYR A 243 -6.06 11.70 -6.20
N TRP A 244 -4.79 11.36 -6.18
CA TRP A 244 -4.28 10.32 -5.30
C TRP A 244 -4.07 10.92 -3.91
N ALA A 245 -4.48 10.21 -2.86
CA ALA A 245 -4.36 10.72 -1.49
C ALA A 245 -2.91 11.12 -1.14
N SER A 246 -1.94 10.33 -1.60
CA SER A 246 -0.51 10.61 -1.42
C SER A 246 -0.03 11.93 -2.04
N ASP A 247 -0.75 12.49 -3.03
CA ASP A 247 -0.35 13.71 -3.72
C ASP A 247 -0.91 14.98 -3.08
N ILE A 248 -1.96 14.86 -2.27
CA ILE A 248 -2.68 16.00 -1.69
C ILE A 248 -2.51 16.15 -0.18
N LEU A 249 -2.03 15.10 0.49
CA LEU A 249 -1.81 15.13 1.93
C LEU A 249 -0.45 15.73 2.28
N ASP A 250 -0.45 16.62 3.27
CA ASP A 250 0.79 17.12 3.86
C ASP A 250 1.45 16.00 4.66
N THR A 251 2.69 15.68 4.31
CA THR A 251 3.43 14.54 4.87
C THR A 251 3.70 14.73 6.35
N GLU A 252 4.15 15.93 6.78
CA GLU A 252 4.52 16.19 8.18
C GLU A 252 3.29 16.22 9.08
N LEU A 253 2.20 16.85 8.61
CA LEU A 253 0.93 16.88 9.33
C LEU A 253 0.38 15.45 9.48
N THR A 254 0.41 14.66 8.42
CA THR A 254 -0.07 13.27 8.44
C THR A 254 0.73 12.43 9.44
N ILE A 255 2.06 12.51 9.43
CA ILE A 255 2.92 11.80 10.37
C ILE A 255 2.62 12.24 11.81
N LYS A 256 2.46 13.53 12.05
CA LYS A 256 2.10 14.07 13.36
C LYS A 256 0.77 13.51 13.87
N GLN A 257 -0.22 13.40 13.00
CA GLN A 257 -1.53 12.82 13.34
C GLN A 257 -1.42 11.31 13.62
N LEU A 258 -0.64 10.56 12.86
CA LEU A 258 -0.36 9.15 13.14
C LEU A 258 0.25 8.95 14.54
N VAL A 259 1.26 9.74 14.89
CA VAL A 259 1.92 9.68 16.19
C VAL A 259 0.97 10.08 17.33
N ASN A 260 0.17 11.15 17.15
CA ASN A 260 -0.83 11.58 18.12
C ASN A 260 -1.91 10.53 18.39
N ASN A 261 -2.20 9.69 17.39
CA ASN A 261 -3.10 8.54 17.51
C ASN A 261 -2.42 7.26 18.02
N GLY A 262 -1.18 7.38 18.55
CA GLY A 262 -0.49 6.29 19.25
C GLY A 262 0.27 5.31 18.36
N MET A 263 0.48 5.62 17.09
CA MET A 263 1.28 4.81 16.19
C MET A 263 2.77 5.03 16.41
N ASP A 264 3.58 3.96 16.32
CA ASP A 264 5.05 4.04 16.48
C ASP A 264 5.69 4.37 15.12
N TYR A 265 6.01 5.65 14.93
CA TYR A 265 6.71 6.15 13.74
C TYR A 265 8.15 6.49 14.04
N ARG A 266 9.08 6.09 13.17
CA ARG A 266 10.52 6.35 13.31
C ARG A 266 11.19 6.57 11.96
N GLU A 267 12.15 7.51 11.96
CA GLU A 267 13.10 7.74 10.86
C GLU A 267 14.51 7.46 11.37
N HIS A 268 15.30 6.72 10.62
CA HIS A 268 16.68 6.39 10.95
C HIS A 268 17.60 6.59 9.76
N VAL A 269 18.83 6.99 10.05
CA VAL A 269 19.93 7.15 9.09
C VAL A 269 21.11 6.34 9.56
N VAL A 270 21.63 5.47 8.69
CA VAL A 270 22.81 4.65 8.94
C VAL A 270 23.87 4.97 7.90
N LEU A 271 25.03 5.42 8.33
CA LEU A 271 26.18 5.60 7.43
C LEU A 271 26.70 4.22 7.00
N LYS A 272 26.90 4.01 5.71
CA LYS A 272 27.60 2.84 5.22
C LYS A 272 29.06 2.95 5.64
N GLU A 273 29.57 1.99 6.41
CA GLU A 273 31.00 1.92 6.69
C GLU A 273 31.75 1.79 5.36
N LYS A 274 32.73 2.69 5.15
CA LYS A 274 33.69 2.48 4.05
C LYS A 274 34.46 1.20 4.39
N TYR A 275 34.28 0.16 3.59
CA TYR A 275 35.26 -0.91 3.53
C TYR A 275 36.57 -0.24 3.07
N VAL A 276 37.48 -0.02 4.00
CA VAL A 276 38.87 0.25 3.66
C VAL A 276 39.40 -1.11 3.18
N GLU A 277 39.57 -1.26 1.88
CA GLU A 277 40.47 -2.29 1.38
C GLU A 277 41.84 -1.96 1.97
N GLU A 278 42.24 -2.67 3.01
CA GLU A 278 43.63 -2.73 3.42
C GLU A 278 44.38 -3.36 2.24
N GLY A 279 44.94 -2.51 1.41
CA GLY A 279 45.89 -2.92 0.40
C GLY A 279 47.11 -3.52 1.14
N GLU A 280 47.32 -4.82 0.93
CA GLU A 280 48.59 -5.45 1.28
C GLU A 280 49.71 -4.67 0.61
N LEU A 281 50.65 -4.14 1.45
CA LEU A 281 51.95 -3.61 1.02
C LEU A 281 52.89 -4.76 0.74
#